data_24cf4a0650ce3661d770fb6612d4c21d
#
_entry.id   24cf4a0650ce3661d770fb6612d4c21d
#
_cell.length_a   1.000
_cell.length_b   1.000
_cell.length_c   1.000
_cell.angle_alpha   90.00
_cell.angle_beta   90.00
_cell.angle_gamma   90.00
#
_symmetry.space_group_name_H-M   'P 1'
#
loop_
_entity.id
_entity.type
_entity.pdbx_description
1 polymer ?
#
loop_
_entity_poly.entity_id
_entity_poly.type
_entity_poly.pdbx_seq_one_letter_code
_entity_poly.pdbx_strand_id
1 'polypeptide(L)'
;MQNLKEILVGIQMLFVAFGALVLVPLLTGISPAVALLSAGIGTLCFQLFTGRQVPIFLGSSFAFIAPLIYAIGHWGLAATQGGIIAVSLVYFILALLIRLLGTGFIDRLFPPIVVAPVIMVIGLSLAPAAANMAMGLSGDGGTVLYAKGPALVSAGVALAATIAVALYTRGLTKLLAVFVGIIAGYIAAYSLGLTNFSAVQQADWFVTPPVTAPAFNLEAILFLLPVALAPAIEHIGDVAVISQVCDKPFMKTPGLHRTLAGDGIAIAIAGSLGGPPVTTYSEVTGAVSITGAKNPRIMSYAAITAIILAFSGKLAAFLSNMPTPIMGGIMLLLFGSIAAMGARSLLAPNANVRSERSVIIIAVTLVVGLGHLSVDLGLVRLEGIGLSAIIAIILNLVLPQPEDDGNAN
;
A
#
# COMPACT_ATOMS: atom_id res chain seq x y z
N MET A 1 4.18 -25.88 22.09
CA MET A 1 3.68 -26.14 20.72
C MET A 1 2.87 -24.98 20.15
N GLN A 2 1.95 -24.33 20.91
CA GLN A 2 1.13 -23.23 20.42
C GLN A 2 1.95 -22.02 19.96
N ASN A 3 2.94 -21.57 20.73
CA ASN A 3 3.79 -20.44 20.38
C ASN A 3 4.59 -20.67 19.08
N LEU A 4 5.09 -21.88 18.85
CA LEU A 4 5.83 -22.19 17.62
C LEU A 4 4.91 -22.12 16.38
N LYS A 5 3.67 -22.59 16.51
CA LYS A 5 2.68 -22.48 15.45
C LYS A 5 2.34 -21.01 15.15
N GLU A 6 2.18 -20.17 16.17
CA GLU A 6 1.93 -18.74 16.00
C GLU A 6 3.10 -18.02 15.34
N ILE A 7 4.35 -18.38 15.68
CA ILE A 7 5.56 -17.85 15.03
C ILE A 7 5.59 -18.23 13.54
N LEU A 8 5.35 -19.49 13.20
CA LEU A 8 5.33 -19.94 11.81
C LEU A 8 4.25 -19.23 10.99
N VAL A 9 3.06 -19.07 11.57
CA VAL A 9 1.98 -18.29 10.93
C VAL A 9 2.36 -16.82 10.81
N GLY A 10 3.05 -16.23 11.79
CA GLY A 10 3.57 -14.86 11.73
C GLY A 10 4.57 -14.66 10.59
N ILE A 11 5.54 -15.56 10.45
CA ILE A 11 6.48 -15.56 9.32
C ILE A 11 5.71 -15.59 8.00
N GLN A 12 4.69 -16.43 7.92
CA GLN A 12 3.87 -16.56 6.72
C GLN A 12 3.06 -15.29 6.42
N MET A 13 2.52 -14.61 7.46
CA MET A 13 1.84 -13.32 7.27
C MET A 13 2.77 -12.24 6.71
N LEU A 14 4.04 -12.25 7.09
CA LEU A 14 5.04 -11.38 6.48
C LEU A 14 5.19 -11.64 4.97
N PHE A 15 5.22 -12.92 4.56
CA PHE A 15 5.31 -13.26 3.13
C PHE A 15 4.05 -12.89 2.34
N VAL A 16 2.87 -12.80 2.98
CA VAL A 16 1.67 -12.24 2.35
C VAL A 16 1.86 -10.75 2.03
N ALA A 17 2.42 -10.00 2.98
CA ALA A 17 2.71 -8.58 2.82
C ALA A 17 3.95 -8.30 1.93
N PHE A 18 4.73 -9.34 1.59
CA PHE A 18 6.06 -9.21 0.97
C PHE A 18 6.01 -8.51 -0.38
N GLY A 19 4.92 -8.69 -1.15
CA GLY A 19 4.75 -8.04 -2.45
C GLY A 19 4.98 -6.53 -2.37
N ALA A 20 4.24 -5.81 -1.54
CA ALA A 20 4.38 -4.37 -1.44
C ALA A 20 5.62 -3.95 -0.61
N LEU A 21 6.03 -4.75 0.39
CA LEU A 21 7.28 -4.50 1.13
C LEU A 21 8.53 -4.52 0.24
N VAL A 22 8.44 -5.18 -0.90
CA VAL A 22 9.52 -5.25 -1.90
C VAL A 22 9.29 -4.28 -3.04
N LEU A 23 8.09 -4.26 -3.61
CA LEU A 23 7.79 -3.48 -4.81
C LEU A 23 7.83 -1.96 -4.57
N VAL A 24 7.27 -1.47 -3.47
CA VAL A 24 7.27 -0.03 -3.18
C VAL A 24 8.70 0.52 -3.07
N PRO A 25 9.60 -0.04 -2.24
CA PRO A 25 10.96 0.47 -2.16
C PRO A 25 11.72 0.35 -3.48
N LEU A 26 11.57 -0.74 -4.22
CA LEU A 26 12.24 -0.92 -5.51
C LEU A 26 11.81 0.11 -6.56
N LEU A 27 10.53 0.47 -6.60
CA LEU A 27 10.00 1.47 -7.52
C LEU A 27 10.43 2.89 -7.15
N THR A 28 10.53 3.16 -5.86
CA THR A 28 10.84 4.50 -5.35
C THR A 28 12.33 4.75 -5.14
N GLY A 29 13.17 3.72 -5.30
CA GLY A 29 14.62 3.80 -5.02
C GLY A 29 14.96 3.78 -3.53
N ILE A 30 13.99 3.52 -2.65
CA ILE A 30 14.21 3.33 -1.21
C ILE A 30 14.79 1.93 -0.98
N SER A 31 15.64 1.78 0.04
CA SER A 31 16.19 0.46 0.39
C SER A 31 15.12 -0.51 0.88
N PRO A 32 14.99 -1.73 0.31
CA PRO A 32 14.10 -2.76 0.83
C PRO A 32 14.38 -3.14 2.28
N ALA A 33 15.63 -3.08 2.72
CA ALA A 33 16.00 -3.33 4.11
C ALA A 33 15.36 -2.29 5.06
N VAL A 34 15.39 -1.00 4.68
CA VAL A 34 14.76 0.07 5.45
C VAL A 34 13.23 -0.05 5.43
N ALA A 35 12.64 -0.46 4.31
CA ALA A 35 11.20 -0.71 4.23
C ALA A 35 10.75 -1.84 5.16
N LEU A 36 11.49 -2.96 5.21
CA LEU A 36 11.25 -4.07 6.14
C LEU A 36 11.38 -3.62 7.60
N LEU A 37 12.43 -2.84 7.92
CA LEU A 37 12.65 -2.30 9.26
C LEU A 37 11.50 -1.39 9.68
N SER A 38 11.10 -0.47 8.80
CA SER A 38 10.01 0.48 9.03
C SER A 38 8.67 -0.23 9.24
N ALA A 39 8.35 -1.21 8.41
CA ALA A 39 7.13 -2.01 8.53
C ALA A 39 7.10 -2.80 9.85
N GLY A 40 8.23 -3.42 10.21
CA GLY A 40 8.34 -4.18 11.46
C GLY A 40 8.19 -3.29 12.69
N ILE A 41 8.97 -2.21 12.81
CA ILE A 41 8.89 -1.28 13.95
C ILE A 41 7.51 -0.58 13.96
N GLY A 42 7.03 -0.10 12.80
CA GLY A 42 5.72 0.52 12.67
C GLY A 42 4.59 -0.38 13.14
N THR A 43 4.60 -1.67 12.74
CA THR A 43 3.60 -2.66 13.20
C THR A 43 3.66 -2.88 14.70
N LEU A 44 4.85 -2.97 15.31
CA LEU A 44 4.96 -3.13 16.76
C LEU A 44 4.42 -1.90 17.51
N CYS A 45 4.71 -0.69 17.01
CA CYS A 45 4.17 0.54 17.58
C CYS A 45 2.65 0.62 17.42
N PHE A 46 2.12 0.28 16.25
CA PHE A 46 0.67 0.16 16.03
C PHE A 46 0.02 -0.79 17.02
N GLN A 47 0.61 -1.97 17.24
CA GLN A 47 0.12 -2.95 18.22
C GLN A 47 0.10 -2.39 19.65
N LEU A 48 1.10 -1.59 20.04
CA LEU A 48 1.11 -0.94 21.35
C LEU A 48 -0.01 0.10 21.47
N PHE A 49 -0.17 0.97 20.46
CA PHE A 49 -1.21 2.00 20.45
C PHE A 49 -2.64 1.45 20.42
N THR A 50 -2.85 0.34 19.75
CA THR A 50 -4.13 -0.36 19.69
C THR A 50 -4.35 -1.33 20.86
N GLY A 51 -3.45 -1.33 21.86
CA GLY A 51 -3.53 -2.22 23.02
C GLY A 51 -3.41 -3.69 22.67
N ARG A 52 -2.74 -4.03 21.57
CA ARG A 52 -2.58 -5.39 21.04
C ARG A 52 -3.90 -6.09 20.77
N GLN A 53 -4.90 -5.34 20.28
CA GLN A 53 -6.24 -5.89 20.03
C GLN A 53 -6.48 -6.21 18.57
N VAL A 54 -5.88 -5.42 17.64
CA VAL A 54 -6.17 -5.48 16.21
C VAL A 54 -5.12 -6.33 15.49
N PRO A 55 -5.48 -7.45 14.85
CA PRO A 55 -4.53 -8.32 14.16
C PRO A 55 -4.23 -7.80 12.74
N ILE A 56 -3.58 -6.64 12.66
CA ILE A 56 -3.13 -6.01 11.41
C ILE A 56 -1.61 -5.92 11.40
N PHE A 57 -1.01 -6.14 10.24
CA PHE A 57 0.38 -5.88 9.92
C PHE A 57 0.41 -4.67 8.98
N LEU A 58 1.34 -3.74 9.22
CA LEU A 58 1.54 -2.55 8.40
C LEU A 58 2.64 -2.78 7.36
N GLY A 59 2.43 -2.28 6.17
CA GLY A 59 3.43 -2.35 5.12
C GLY A 59 3.46 -1.11 4.25
N SER A 60 4.36 -1.09 3.27
CA SER A 60 4.61 0.08 2.41
C SER A 60 3.38 0.42 1.57
N SER A 61 2.92 1.65 1.63
CA SER A 61 1.70 2.10 0.95
C SER A 61 1.89 2.28 -0.55
N PHE A 62 1.06 1.61 -1.36
CA PHE A 62 1.04 1.76 -2.81
C PHE A 62 0.60 3.16 -3.27
N ALA A 63 -0.26 3.84 -2.50
CA ALA A 63 -0.74 5.17 -2.82
C ALA A 63 0.40 6.21 -2.92
N PHE A 64 1.51 5.96 -2.24
CA PHE A 64 2.65 6.85 -2.24
C PHE A 64 3.68 6.59 -3.34
N ILE A 65 3.56 5.53 -4.16
CA ILE A 65 4.61 5.19 -5.16
C ILE A 65 4.86 6.37 -6.10
N ALA A 66 3.86 6.83 -6.84
CA ALA A 66 4.03 7.92 -7.80
C ALA A 66 4.45 9.24 -7.10
N PRO A 67 3.82 9.65 -5.98
CA PRO A 67 4.27 10.82 -5.23
C PRO A 67 5.71 10.72 -4.71
N LEU A 68 6.15 9.54 -4.26
CA LEU A 68 7.52 9.34 -3.79
C LEU A 68 8.54 9.40 -4.93
N ILE A 69 8.26 8.79 -6.08
CA ILE A 69 9.11 8.87 -7.27
C ILE A 69 9.32 10.35 -7.66
N TYR A 70 8.22 11.12 -7.70
CA TYR A 70 8.29 12.55 -7.99
C TYR A 70 9.09 13.31 -6.93
N ALA A 71 8.75 13.15 -5.66
CA ALA A 71 9.36 13.89 -4.55
C ALA A 71 10.85 13.58 -4.40
N ILE A 72 11.25 12.31 -4.51
CA ILE A 72 12.66 11.91 -4.43
C ILE A 72 13.45 12.47 -5.63
N GLY A 73 12.84 12.47 -6.83
CA GLY A 73 13.47 13.04 -8.02
C GLY A 73 13.68 14.55 -7.97
N HIS A 74 12.78 15.30 -7.29
CA HIS A 74 12.83 16.77 -7.24
C HIS A 74 13.58 17.31 -6.02
N TRP A 75 13.35 16.74 -4.84
CA TRP A 75 13.89 17.27 -3.57
C TRP A 75 14.87 16.33 -2.88
N GLY A 76 15.08 15.14 -3.44
CA GLY A 76 15.91 14.10 -2.86
C GLY A 76 15.25 13.33 -1.72
N LEU A 77 15.88 12.21 -1.33
CA LEU A 77 15.32 11.28 -0.34
C LEU A 77 15.13 11.96 1.04
N ALA A 78 16.12 12.72 1.53
CA ALA A 78 16.06 13.31 2.86
C ALA A 78 14.89 14.30 3.01
N ALA A 79 14.65 15.17 2.02
CA ALA A 79 13.53 16.12 2.02
C ALA A 79 12.18 15.39 1.91
N THR A 80 12.12 14.35 1.09
CA THR A 80 10.93 13.47 0.98
C THR A 80 10.61 12.81 2.31
N GLN A 81 11.61 12.38 3.08
CA GLN A 81 11.42 11.78 4.40
C GLN A 81 10.80 12.78 5.40
N GLY A 82 11.22 14.05 5.36
CA GLY A 82 10.57 15.11 6.14
C GLY A 82 9.09 15.29 5.77
N GLY A 83 8.77 15.19 4.48
CA GLY A 83 7.39 15.18 3.98
C GLY A 83 6.59 13.96 4.47
N ILE A 84 7.18 12.76 4.50
CA ILE A 84 6.56 11.55 5.06
C ILE A 84 6.25 11.71 6.54
N ILE A 85 7.16 12.30 7.32
CA ILE A 85 6.89 12.59 8.73
C ILE A 85 5.70 13.57 8.85
N ALA A 86 5.64 14.59 8.00
CA ALA A 86 4.53 15.53 8.00
C ALA A 86 3.19 14.86 7.64
N VAL A 87 3.18 13.85 6.75
CA VAL A 87 1.98 13.06 6.44
C VAL A 87 1.35 12.48 7.70
N SER A 88 2.13 12.08 8.71
CA SER A 88 1.60 11.57 9.99
C SER A 88 0.66 12.56 10.69
N LEU A 89 0.86 13.87 10.49
CA LEU A 89 -0.01 14.90 11.08
C LEU A 89 -1.45 14.80 10.56
N VAL A 90 -1.64 14.42 9.28
CA VAL A 90 -2.98 14.21 8.72
C VAL A 90 -3.70 13.08 9.47
N TYR A 91 -3.00 11.99 9.76
CA TYR A 91 -3.53 10.88 10.54
C TYR A 91 -3.87 11.27 11.97
N PHE A 92 -3.02 12.08 12.63
CA PHE A 92 -3.30 12.58 13.98
C PHE A 92 -4.48 13.55 13.99
N ILE A 93 -4.59 14.43 12.99
CA ILE A 93 -5.73 15.34 12.85
C ILE A 93 -7.02 14.52 12.66
N LEU A 94 -7.03 13.55 11.74
CA LEU A 94 -8.19 12.67 11.53
C LEU A 94 -8.53 11.88 12.79
N ALA A 95 -7.55 11.33 13.50
CA ALA A 95 -7.75 10.63 14.76
C ALA A 95 -8.37 11.54 15.83
N LEU A 96 -7.90 12.78 15.93
CA LEU A 96 -8.44 13.77 16.85
C LEU A 96 -9.89 14.15 16.48
N LEU A 97 -10.16 14.41 15.21
CA LEU A 97 -11.51 14.73 14.72
C LEU A 97 -12.48 13.57 15.02
N ILE A 98 -12.09 12.33 14.78
CA ILE A 98 -12.90 11.15 15.10
C ILE A 98 -13.16 11.05 16.61
N ARG A 99 -12.14 11.33 17.42
CA ARG A 99 -12.29 11.30 18.87
C ARG A 99 -13.25 12.36 19.39
N LEU A 100 -13.27 13.55 18.78
CA LEU A 100 -14.10 14.69 19.19
C LEU A 100 -15.51 14.66 18.59
N LEU A 101 -15.65 14.30 17.32
CA LEU A 101 -16.88 14.37 16.54
C LEU A 101 -17.58 13.00 16.37
N GLY A 102 -16.89 11.91 16.74
CA GLY A 102 -17.38 10.55 16.55
C GLY A 102 -17.17 10.04 15.11
N THR A 103 -17.60 8.78 14.86
CA THR A 103 -17.45 8.12 13.55
C THR A 103 -18.42 8.63 12.49
N GLY A 104 -19.54 9.24 12.87
CA GLY A 104 -20.53 9.77 11.91
C GLY A 104 -19.97 10.86 10.99
N PHE A 105 -18.94 11.59 11.43
CA PHE A 105 -18.19 12.52 10.58
C PHE A 105 -17.51 11.80 9.42
N ILE A 106 -16.95 10.62 9.67
CA ILE A 106 -16.26 9.79 8.67
C ILE A 106 -17.25 9.31 7.61
N ASP A 107 -18.42 8.79 8.03
CA ASP A 107 -19.45 8.30 7.10
C ASP A 107 -19.95 9.40 6.17
N ARG A 108 -19.96 10.65 6.65
CA ARG A 108 -20.34 11.81 5.86
C ARG A 108 -19.24 12.28 4.90
N LEU A 109 -17.99 12.23 5.34
CA LEU A 109 -16.84 12.75 4.55
C LEU A 109 -16.35 11.72 3.54
N PHE A 110 -16.37 10.44 3.91
CA PHE A 110 -15.82 9.32 3.16
C PHE A 110 -16.85 8.22 2.87
N PRO A 111 -18.00 8.55 2.26
CA PRO A 111 -18.94 7.51 1.81
C PRO A 111 -18.29 6.66 0.69
N PRO A 112 -18.81 5.46 0.40
CA PRO A 112 -18.27 4.57 -0.63
C PRO A 112 -18.09 5.23 -2.01
N ILE A 113 -18.96 6.18 -2.37
CA ILE A 113 -18.87 6.95 -3.63
C ILE A 113 -17.65 7.87 -3.72
N VAL A 114 -17.04 8.22 -2.58
CA VAL A 114 -15.78 8.99 -2.49
C VAL A 114 -14.59 8.03 -2.40
N VAL A 115 -14.68 7.03 -1.54
CA VAL A 115 -13.60 6.08 -1.26
C VAL A 115 -13.26 5.23 -2.47
N ALA A 116 -14.27 4.66 -3.11
CA ALA A 116 -14.08 3.69 -4.17
C ALA A 116 -13.31 4.24 -5.39
N PRO A 117 -13.68 5.39 -5.98
CA PRO A 117 -12.94 5.92 -7.13
C PRO A 117 -11.50 6.33 -6.75
N VAL A 118 -11.24 6.78 -5.52
CA VAL A 118 -9.87 7.07 -5.06
C VAL A 118 -9.03 5.79 -5.02
N ILE A 119 -9.55 4.69 -4.48
CA ILE A 119 -8.86 3.39 -4.49
C ILE A 119 -8.64 2.90 -5.93
N MET A 120 -9.62 3.08 -6.82
CA MET A 120 -9.45 2.74 -8.24
C MET A 120 -8.34 3.55 -8.89
N VAL A 121 -8.23 4.85 -8.60
CA VAL A 121 -7.15 5.71 -9.09
C VAL A 121 -5.79 5.19 -8.62
N ILE A 122 -5.64 4.78 -7.35
CA ILE A 122 -4.38 4.21 -6.83
C ILE A 122 -3.91 3.04 -7.70
N GLY A 123 -4.79 2.08 -7.96
CA GLY A 123 -4.43 0.90 -8.76
C GLY A 123 -4.18 1.25 -10.25
N LEU A 124 -5.07 2.01 -10.86
CA LEU A 124 -5.01 2.28 -12.31
C LEU A 124 -3.91 3.27 -12.70
N SER A 125 -3.56 4.23 -11.87
CA SER A 125 -2.50 5.21 -12.15
C SER A 125 -1.11 4.55 -12.26
N LEU A 126 -0.92 3.38 -11.63
CA LEU A 126 0.32 2.63 -11.67
C LEU A 126 0.35 1.54 -12.76
N ALA A 127 -0.76 1.31 -13.45
CA ALA A 127 -0.86 0.29 -14.51
C ALA A 127 0.13 0.52 -15.66
N PRO A 128 0.39 1.76 -16.16
CA PRO A 128 1.40 2.00 -17.18
C PRO A 128 2.81 1.59 -16.74
N ALA A 129 3.18 1.87 -15.49
CA ALA A 129 4.48 1.48 -14.95
C ALA A 129 4.64 -0.04 -14.91
N ALA A 130 3.60 -0.76 -14.46
CA ALA A 130 3.61 -2.23 -14.47
C ALA A 130 3.76 -2.80 -15.88
N ALA A 131 3.04 -2.26 -16.86
CA ALA A 131 3.13 -2.67 -18.26
C ALA A 131 4.51 -2.39 -18.86
N ASN A 132 5.09 -1.21 -18.63
CA ASN A 132 6.43 -0.86 -19.08
C ASN A 132 7.48 -1.84 -18.52
N MET A 133 7.43 -2.09 -17.22
CA MET A 133 8.37 -3.01 -16.56
C MET A 133 8.21 -4.45 -17.08
N ALA A 134 6.98 -4.91 -17.31
CA ALA A 134 6.73 -6.24 -17.92
C ALA A 134 7.30 -6.35 -19.32
N MET A 135 7.37 -5.25 -20.08
CA MET A 135 7.97 -5.16 -21.41
C MET A 135 9.49 -4.97 -21.39
N GLY A 136 10.13 -4.91 -20.21
CA GLY A 136 11.57 -4.73 -20.06
C GLY A 136 12.04 -3.28 -20.10
N LEU A 137 11.12 -2.33 -19.93
CA LEU A 137 11.42 -0.90 -19.81
C LEU A 137 11.56 -0.49 -18.34
N SER A 138 12.12 0.69 -18.10
CA SER A 138 11.97 1.38 -16.82
C SER A 138 10.51 1.68 -16.52
N GLY A 139 10.13 1.92 -15.25
CA GLY A 139 8.74 2.16 -14.87
C GLY A 139 8.11 3.35 -15.58
N ASP A 140 8.88 4.38 -15.90
CA ASP A 140 8.48 5.55 -16.71
C ASP A 140 8.43 5.27 -18.22
N GLY A 141 8.93 4.11 -18.66
CA GLY A 141 9.02 3.73 -20.08
C GLY A 141 10.15 4.39 -20.87
N GLY A 142 10.98 5.24 -20.22
CA GLY A 142 11.99 6.04 -20.88
C GLY A 142 13.23 5.26 -21.31
N THR A 143 13.58 4.17 -20.62
CA THR A 143 14.79 3.39 -20.88
C THR A 143 14.49 1.92 -21.09
N VAL A 144 15.20 1.30 -22.05
CA VAL A 144 15.16 -0.14 -22.29
C VAL A 144 16.19 -0.81 -21.39
N LEU A 145 15.71 -1.62 -20.43
CA LEU A 145 16.54 -2.36 -19.48
C LEU A 145 16.81 -3.80 -19.95
N TYR A 146 15.82 -4.40 -20.59
CA TYR A 146 15.86 -5.78 -21.06
C TYR A 146 15.22 -5.90 -22.45
N ALA A 147 15.66 -6.88 -23.25
CA ALA A 147 15.02 -7.20 -24.51
C ALA A 147 13.57 -7.62 -24.30
N LYS A 148 12.64 -7.05 -25.09
CA LYS A 148 11.17 -7.18 -24.89
C LYS A 148 10.69 -8.64 -24.86
N GLY A 149 11.20 -9.52 -25.73
CA GLY A 149 10.77 -10.93 -25.78
C GLY A 149 11.05 -11.69 -24.46
N PRO A 150 12.33 -11.79 -24.03
CA PRO A 150 12.69 -12.40 -22.75
C PRO A 150 12.00 -11.75 -21.55
N ALA A 151 11.83 -10.41 -21.56
CA ALA A 151 11.13 -9.68 -20.52
C ALA A 151 9.68 -10.13 -20.39
N LEU A 152 8.93 -10.17 -21.50
CA LEU A 152 7.53 -10.61 -21.49
C LEU A 152 7.37 -12.08 -21.07
N VAL A 153 8.30 -12.96 -21.42
CA VAL A 153 8.26 -14.35 -20.96
C VAL A 153 8.45 -14.43 -19.45
N SER A 154 9.45 -13.73 -18.90
CA SER A 154 9.69 -13.70 -17.44
C SER A 154 8.51 -13.10 -16.69
N ALA A 155 7.97 -11.97 -17.16
CA ALA A 155 6.78 -11.32 -16.59
C ALA A 155 5.54 -12.24 -16.68
N GLY A 156 5.32 -12.88 -17.82
CA GLY A 156 4.22 -13.80 -18.04
C GLY A 156 4.26 -15.04 -17.14
N VAL A 157 5.46 -15.61 -16.94
CA VAL A 157 5.66 -16.75 -16.02
C VAL A 157 5.37 -16.31 -14.56
N ALA A 158 5.90 -15.16 -14.14
CA ALA A 158 5.64 -14.63 -12.79
C ALA A 158 4.14 -14.39 -12.56
N LEU A 159 3.47 -13.74 -13.50
CA LEU A 159 2.02 -13.49 -13.46
C LEU A 159 1.21 -14.78 -13.45
N ALA A 160 1.49 -15.70 -14.37
CA ALA A 160 0.76 -16.97 -14.50
C ALA A 160 0.93 -17.85 -13.24
N ALA A 161 2.14 -17.93 -12.69
CA ALA A 161 2.41 -18.66 -11.45
C ALA A 161 1.65 -18.04 -10.28
N THR A 162 1.65 -16.70 -10.16
CA THR A 162 0.88 -15.99 -9.12
C THR A 162 -0.62 -16.30 -9.25
N ILE A 163 -1.20 -16.17 -10.44
CA ILE A 163 -2.60 -16.47 -10.70
C ILE A 163 -2.92 -17.94 -10.41
N ALA A 164 -2.09 -18.86 -10.88
CA ALA A 164 -2.30 -20.27 -10.67
C ALA A 164 -2.34 -20.63 -9.18
N VAL A 165 -1.39 -20.15 -8.39
CA VAL A 165 -1.37 -20.37 -6.94
C VAL A 165 -2.58 -19.71 -6.25
N ALA A 166 -2.93 -18.48 -6.65
CA ALA A 166 -4.05 -17.76 -6.08
C ALA A 166 -5.41 -18.43 -6.35
N LEU A 167 -5.59 -19.08 -7.49
CA LEU A 167 -6.86 -19.70 -7.89
C LEU A 167 -6.96 -21.18 -7.58
N TYR A 168 -5.90 -21.94 -7.82
CA TYR A 168 -5.95 -23.42 -7.74
C TYR A 168 -5.47 -24.00 -6.41
N THR A 169 -4.91 -23.17 -5.51
CA THR A 169 -4.50 -23.61 -4.18
C THR A 169 -5.45 -23.13 -3.08
N ARG A 170 -5.36 -23.72 -1.90
CA ARG A 170 -6.20 -23.39 -0.75
C ARG A 170 -5.35 -23.15 0.51
N GLY A 171 -5.95 -22.52 1.50
CA GLY A 171 -5.31 -22.29 2.80
C GLY A 171 -4.03 -21.48 2.69
N LEU A 172 -2.99 -21.92 3.35
CA LEU A 172 -1.71 -21.21 3.48
C LEU A 172 -0.96 -21.05 2.15
N THR A 173 -1.04 -22.02 1.26
CA THR A 173 -0.34 -21.96 -0.04
C THR A 173 -0.88 -20.83 -0.92
N LYS A 174 -2.20 -20.60 -0.89
CA LYS A 174 -2.84 -19.49 -1.61
C LYS A 174 -2.24 -18.14 -1.22
N LEU A 175 -1.89 -17.96 0.05
CA LEU A 175 -1.34 -16.72 0.59
C LEU A 175 0.08 -16.41 0.10
N LEU A 176 0.81 -17.44 -0.35
CA LEU A 176 2.15 -17.32 -0.89
C LEU A 176 2.16 -17.09 -2.41
N ALA A 177 1.02 -16.79 -3.02
CA ALA A 177 0.89 -16.67 -4.47
C ALA A 177 1.92 -15.69 -5.08
N VAL A 178 2.06 -14.49 -4.51
CA VAL A 178 3.03 -13.48 -4.98
C VAL A 178 4.46 -13.99 -4.81
N PHE A 179 4.77 -14.62 -3.68
CA PHE A 179 6.10 -15.16 -3.42
C PHE A 179 6.48 -16.27 -4.39
N VAL A 180 5.55 -17.19 -4.67
CA VAL A 180 5.73 -18.25 -5.69
C VAL A 180 5.89 -17.63 -7.09
N GLY A 181 5.13 -16.60 -7.40
CA GLY A 181 5.28 -15.83 -8.65
C GLY A 181 6.67 -15.22 -8.80
N ILE A 182 7.22 -14.62 -7.73
CA ILE A 182 8.59 -14.09 -7.71
C ILE A 182 9.58 -15.21 -8.03
N ILE A 183 9.50 -16.35 -7.34
CA ILE A 183 10.41 -17.49 -7.55
C ILE A 183 10.32 -18.01 -8.98
N ALA A 184 9.10 -18.25 -9.49
CA ALA A 184 8.90 -18.74 -10.85
C ALA A 184 9.44 -17.73 -11.90
N GLY A 185 9.19 -16.44 -11.70
CA GLY A 185 9.73 -15.38 -12.52
C GLY A 185 11.27 -15.32 -12.50
N TYR A 186 11.89 -15.52 -11.33
CA TYR A 186 13.34 -15.61 -11.21
C TYR A 186 13.92 -16.82 -11.95
N ILE A 187 13.30 -17.97 -11.85
CA ILE A 187 13.73 -19.19 -12.60
C ILE A 187 13.67 -18.92 -14.11
N ALA A 188 12.57 -18.31 -14.58
CA ALA A 188 12.45 -17.94 -15.99
C ALA A 188 13.49 -16.90 -16.40
N ALA A 189 13.67 -15.84 -15.61
CA ALA A 189 14.66 -14.78 -15.86
C ALA A 189 16.10 -15.34 -15.89
N TYR A 190 16.41 -16.27 -15.00
CA TYR A 190 17.72 -16.95 -14.97
C TYR A 190 17.95 -17.76 -16.23
N SER A 191 16.99 -18.55 -16.67
CA SER A 191 17.09 -19.35 -17.89
C SER A 191 17.23 -18.50 -19.16
N LEU A 192 16.75 -17.25 -19.12
CA LEU A 192 16.82 -16.28 -20.21
C LEU A 192 18.03 -15.33 -20.12
N GLY A 193 18.90 -15.51 -19.12
CA GLY A 193 20.09 -14.68 -18.93
C GLY A 193 19.79 -13.25 -18.46
N LEU A 194 18.63 -13.00 -17.87
CA LEU A 194 18.24 -11.67 -17.38
C LEU A 194 18.71 -11.38 -15.94
N THR A 195 19.32 -12.35 -15.27
CA THR A 195 19.73 -12.23 -13.86
C THR A 195 21.23 -12.11 -13.70
N ASN A 196 21.63 -11.29 -12.73
CA ASN A 196 23.03 -11.20 -12.31
C ASN A 196 23.10 -11.34 -10.78
N PHE A 197 23.67 -12.44 -10.30
CA PHE A 197 23.81 -12.74 -8.87
C PHE A 197 25.13 -12.26 -8.26
N SER A 198 25.99 -11.55 -9.00
CA SER A 198 27.29 -11.09 -8.49
C SER A 198 27.14 -10.20 -7.24
N ALA A 199 26.18 -9.29 -7.24
CA ALA A 199 25.90 -8.44 -6.09
C ALA A 199 25.43 -9.25 -4.85
N VAL A 200 24.63 -10.30 -5.07
CA VAL A 200 24.19 -11.20 -3.99
C VAL A 200 25.35 -12.02 -3.42
N GLN A 201 26.25 -12.49 -4.32
CA GLN A 201 27.43 -13.25 -3.89
C GLN A 201 28.41 -12.39 -3.07
N GLN A 202 28.57 -11.13 -3.43
CA GLN A 202 29.49 -10.18 -2.76
C GLN A 202 28.88 -9.56 -1.51
N ALA A 203 27.55 -9.52 -1.37
CA ALA A 203 26.91 -8.94 -0.21
C ALA A 203 27.25 -9.70 1.08
N ASP A 204 27.43 -8.98 2.18
CA ASP A 204 27.58 -9.56 3.50
C ASP A 204 26.30 -10.21 4.01
N TRP A 205 26.41 -11.18 4.90
CA TRP A 205 25.26 -11.81 5.52
C TRP A 205 24.51 -10.85 6.45
N PHE A 206 25.25 -10.02 7.15
CA PHE A 206 24.69 -9.05 8.10
C PHE A 206 25.12 -7.63 7.73
N VAL A 207 24.14 -6.76 7.47
CA VAL A 207 24.35 -5.35 7.14
C VAL A 207 23.35 -4.50 7.92
N THR A 208 23.78 -3.37 8.46
CA THR A 208 22.87 -2.40 9.04
C THR A 208 22.07 -1.71 7.93
N PRO A 209 20.73 -1.66 8.04
CA PRO A 209 19.92 -0.93 7.06
C PRO A 209 20.40 0.52 6.91
N PRO A 210 20.50 1.04 5.67
CA PRO A 210 20.98 2.39 5.40
C PRO A 210 19.90 3.43 5.77
N VAL A 211 19.87 3.82 7.03
CA VAL A 211 18.94 4.83 7.56
C VAL A 211 19.34 6.21 7.02
N THR A 212 18.36 6.95 6.50
CA THR A 212 18.55 8.32 6.00
C THR A 212 17.88 9.31 6.96
N ALA A 213 18.65 10.27 7.47
CA ALA A 213 18.09 11.32 8.32
C ALA A 213 17.15 12.24 7.51
N PRO A 214 15.97 12.57 8.06
CA PRO A 214 15.02 13.45 7.36
C PRO A 214 15.52 14.90 7.33
N ALA A 215 15.25 15.61 6.24
CA ALA A 215 15.36 17.06 6.14
C ALA A 215 13.97 17.63 5.86
N PHE A 216 13.65 18.78 6.46
CA PHE A 216 12.32 19.37 6.29
C PHE A 216 12.36 20.42 5.18
N ASN A 217 11.69 20.12 4.06
CA ASN A 217 11.47 21.00 2.93
C ASN A 217 9.97 21.28 2.83
N LEU A 218 9.58 22.55 2.85
CA LEU A 218 8.17 22.95 2.87
C LEU A 218 7.42 22.50 1.61
N GLU A 219 8.05 22.57 0.44
CA GLU A 219 7.43 22.16 -0.83
C GLU A 219 7.15 20.64 -0.85
N ALA A 220 8.13 19.84 -0.45
CA ALA A 220 7.97 18.39 -0.34
C ALA A 220 6.88 18.01 0.67
N ILE A 221 6.80 18.72 1.81
CA ILE A 221 5.75 18.55 2.82
C ILE A 221 4.38 18.84 2.22
N LEU A 222 4.21 20.02 1.63
CA LEU A 222 2.93 20.45 1.07
C LEU A 222 2.48 19.58 -0.10
N PHE A 223 3.42 19.02 -0.87
CA PHE A 223 3.14 18.07 -1.94
C PHE A 223 2.62 16.72 -1.43
N LEU A 224 3.20 16.19 -0.34
CA LEU A 224 2.86 14.86 0.17
C LEU A 224 1.64 14.85 1.11
N LEU A 225 1.34 15.95 1.79
CA LEU A 225 0.22 16.02 2.73
C LEU A 225 -1.13 15.59 2.14
N PRO A 226 -1.55 16.06 0.94
CA PRO A 226 -2.83 15.68 0.35
C PRO A 226 -2.92 14.18 0.00
N VAL A 227 -1.78 13.55 -0.33
CA VAL A 227 -1.74 12.12 -0.67
C VAL A 227 -2.15 11.26 0.52
N ALA A 228 -1.92 11.74 1.75
CA ALA A 228 -2.26 11.04 2.99
C ALA A 228 -3.75 10.68 3.11
N LEU A 229 -4.63 11.44 2.46
CA LEU A 229 -6.08 11.20 2.54
C LEU A 229 -6.48 9.85 1.95
N ALA A 230 -5.87 9.46 0.83
CA ALA A 230 -6.21 8.21 0.17
C ALA A 230 -5.92 6.97 1.04
N PRO A 231 -4.70 6.75 1.58
CA PRO A 231 -4.45 5.61 2.44
C PRO A 231 -5.09 5.74 3.84
N ALA A 232 -5.39 6.95 4.32
CA ALA A 232 -6.19 7.11 5.54
C ALA A 232 -7.62 6.60 5.35
N ILE A 233 -8.20 6.82 4.18
CA ILE A 233 -9.49 6.27 3.78
C ILE A 233 -9.41 4.74 3.68
N GLU A 234 -8.37 4.21 3.04
CA GLU A 234 -8.12 2.77 2.93
C GLU A 234 -8.03 2.11 4.32
N HIS A 235 -7.30 2.74 5.25
CA HIS A 235 -7.20 2.30 6.64
C HIS A 235 -8.57 2.12 7.32
N ILE A 236 -9.48 3.09 7.11
CA ILE A 236 -10.84 3.00 7.68
C ILE A 236 -11.56 1.76 7.16
N GLY A 237 -11.46 1.51 5.85
CA GLY A 237 -11.99 0.32 5.19
C GLY A 237 -11.41 -0.96 5.76
N ASP A 238 -10.09 -1.03 5.90
CA ASP A 238 -9.38 -2.19 6.43
C ASP A 238 -9.78 -2.51 7.89
N VAL A 239 -9.91 -1.47 8.74
CA VAL A 239 -10.37 -1.65 10.12
C VAL A 239 -11.82 -2.14 10.17
N ALA A 240 -12.68 -1.70 9.26
CA ALA A 240 -14.03 -2.20 9.16
C ALA A 240 -14.06 -3.68 8.73
N VAL A 241 -13.28 -4.06 7.73
CA VAL A 241 -13.19 -5.45 7.23
C VAL A 241 -12.60 -6.37 8.29
N ILE A 242 -11.49 -6.00 8.95
CA ILE A 242 -10.90 -6.85 10.00
C ILE A 242 -11.82 -6.98 11.21
N SER A 243 -12.65 -5.96 11.50
CA SER A 243 -13.68 -6.04 12.53
C SER A 243 -14.69 -7.15 12.23
N GLN A 244 -15.15 -7.23 10.99
CA GLN A 244 -16.07 -8.27 10.52
C GLN A 244 -15.39 -9.66 10.55
N VAL A 245 -14.17 -9.77 10.03
CA VAL A 245 -13.41 -11.03 9.99
C VAL A 245 -13.17 -11.59 11.40
N CYS A 246 -12.90 -10.72 12.37
CA CYS A 246 -12.62 -11.13 13.74
C CYS A 246 -13.88 -11.25 14.61
N ASP A 247 -15.03 -10.77 14.13
CA ASP A 247 -16.27 -10.63 14.89
C ASP A 247 -16.04 -9.78 16.16
N LYS A 248 -15.34 -8.65 15.98
CA LYS A 248 -15.00 -7.71 17.05
C LYS A 248 -15.17 -6.26 16.59
N PRO A 249 -15.73 -5.38 17.42
CA PRO A 249 -16.01 -4.00 17.04
C PRO A 249 -14.77 -3.09 17.12
N PHE A 250 -13.73 -3.34 16.32
CA PHE A 250 -12.49 -2.56 16.38
C PHE A 250 -12.67 -1.08 16.03
N MET A 251 -13.70 -0.74 15.28
CA MET A 251 -14.11 0.65 15.05
C MET A 251 -14.48 1.39 16.35
N LYS A 252 -14.98 0.64 17.38
CA LYS A 252 -15.36 1.18 18.69
C LYS A 252 -14.30 0.91 19.75
N THR A 253 -13.71 -0.28 19.77
CA THR A 253 -12.73 -0.73 20.78
C THR A 253 -11.61 -1.52 20.09
N PRO A 254 -10.38 -1.01 20.02
CA PRO A 254 -9.81 0.16 20.69
C PRO A 254 -10.31 1.52 20.18
N GLY A 255 -11.03 1.55 19.08
CA GLY A 255 -11.58 2.73 18.42
C GLY A 255 -10.75 3.19 17.22
N LEU A 256 -11.45 3.67 16.20
CA LEU A 256 -10.83 4.11 14.94
C LEU A 256 -9.80 5.23 15.15
N HIS A 257 -10.02 6.12 16.11
CA HIS A 257 -9.06 7.16 16.48
C HIS A 257 -7.72 6.60 16.96
N ARG A 258 -7.71 5.43 17.64
CA ARG A 258 -6.47 4.78 18.07
C ARG A 258 -5.78 4.05 16.95
N THR A 259 -6.52 3.43 16.05
CA THR A 259 -5.92 2.73 14.91
C THR A 259 -5.30 3.73 13.92
N LEU A 260 -5.96 4.85 13.62
CA LEU A 260 -5.40 5.93 12.83
C LEU A 260 -4.17 6.59 13.48
N ALA A 261 -4.23 6.86 14.78
CA ALA A 261 -3.06 7.39 15.49
C ALA A 261 -1.89 6.39 15.47
N GLY A 262 -2.17 5.09 15.56
CA GLY A 262 -1.18 4.02 15.43
C GLY A 262 -0.50 4.01 14.06
N ASP A 263 -1.27 4.16 12.98
CA ASP A 263 -0.74 4.32 11.62
C ASP A 263 0.09 5.60 11.49
N GLY A 264 -0.43 6.72 12.01
CA GLY A 264 0.31 7.99 12.00
C GLY A 264 1.69 7.88 12.65
N ILE A 265 1.78 7.21 13.81
CA ILE A 265 3.07 6.96 14.47
C ILE A 265 3.96 6.05 13.63
N ALA A 266 3.40 5.00 13.04
CA ALA A 266 4.15 4.11 12.18
C ALA A 266 4.72 4.83 10.95
N ILE A 267 3.95 5.74 10.34
CA ILE A 267 4.39 6.60 9.22
C ILE A 267 5.53 7.54 9.68
N ALA A 268 5.38 8.19 10.85
CA ALA A 268 6.42 9.07 11.38
C ALA A 268 7.74 8.32 11.64
N ILE A 269 7.65 7.10 12.18
CA ILE A 269 8.81 6.22 12.38
C ILE A 269 9.43 5.82 11.03
N ALA A 270 8.62 5.43 10.06
CA ALA A 270 9.09 5.07 8.72
C ALA A 270 9.84 6.22 8.07
N GLY A 271 9.28 7.44 8.10
CA GLY A 271 9.94 8.65 7.61
C GLY A 271 11.24 8.97 8.36
N SER A 272 11.28 8.75 9.67
CA SER A 272 12.49 8.98 10.48
C SER A 272 13.62 7.99 10.18
N LEU A 273 13.29 6.79 9.71
CA LEU A 273 14.24 5.74 9.35
C LEU A 273 14.70 5.83 7.88
N GLY A 274 14.05 6.66 7.06
CA GLY A 274 14.32 6.70 5.63
C GLY A 274 13.49 5.72 4.81
N GLY A 275 12.43 5.15 5.42
CA GLY A 275 11.53 4.18 4.78
C GLY A 275 10.32 4.83 4.11
N PRO A 276 9.59 4.06 3.28
CA PRO A 276 8.32 4.52 2.71
C PRO A 276 7.23 4.58 3.79
N PRO A 277 6.17 5.40 3.60
CA PRO A 277 5.03 5.41 4.50
C PRO A 277 4.42 4.02 4.66
N VAL A 278 4.16 3.60 5.88
CA VAL A 278 3.56 2.30 6.18
C VAL A 278 2.11 2.48 6.62
N THR A 279 1.23 1.63 6.10
CA THR A 279 -0.22 1.67 6.34
C THR A 279 -0.77 0.26 6.49
N THR A 280 -2.03 0.13 6.87
CA THR A 280 -2.71 -1.17 6.94
C THR A 280 -2.76 -1.86 5.58
N TYR A 281 -2.77 -3.20 5.61
CA TYR A 281 -2.78 -4.05 4.41
C TYR A 281 -4.02 -4.90 4.31
N SER A 282 -4.82 -4.64 3.27
CA SER A 282 -6.00 -5.44 2.93
C SER A 282 -5.66 -6.91 2.64
N GLU A 283 -4.48 -7.17 2.04
CA GLU A 283 -4.00 -8.53 1.75
C GLU A 283 -3.80 -9.33 3.03
N VAL A 284 -3.23 -8.71 4.07
CA VAL A 284 -3.07 -9.37 5.38
C VAL A 284 -4.41 -9.60 6.05
N THR A 285 -5.35 -8.65 5.95
CA THR A 285 -6.73 -8.82 6.43
C THR A 285 -7.40 -10.00 5.73
N GLY A 286 -7.23 -10.12 4.41
CA GLY A 286 -7.68 -11.28 3.64
C GLY A 286 -7.04 -12.59 4.12
N ALA A 287 -5.75 -12.57 4.42
CA ALA A 287 -5.03 -13.71 4.97
C ALA A 287 -5.55 -14.13 6.34
N VAL A 288 -5.85 -13.19 7.23
CA VAL A 288 -6.48 -13.47 8.54
C VAL A 288 -7.83 -14.15 8.36
N SER A 289 -8.63 -13.71 7.38
CA SER A 289 -9.91 -14.31 7.05
C SER A 289 -9.78 -15.76 6.62
N ILE A 290 -8.78 -16.09 5.79
CA ILE A 290 -8.56 -17.44 5.25
C ILE A 290 -7.96 -18.39 6.30
N THR A 291 -7.03 -17.90 7.11
CA THR A 291 -6.26 -18.72 8.07
C THR A 291 -6.90 -18.83 9.45
N GLY A 292 -7.82 -17.91 9.77
CA GLY A 292 -8.33 -17.76 11.13
C GLY A 292 -7.28 -17.23 12.12
N ALA A 293 -6.20 -16.63 11.66
CA ALA A 293 -5.11 -16.09 12.47
C ALA A 293 -5.50 -14.77 13.17
N LYS A 294 -6.54 -14.81 13.98
CA LYS A 294 -7.15 -13.64 14.64
C LYS A 294 -6.37 -13.12 15.87
N ASN A 295 -5.29 -13.83 16.27
CA ASN A 295 -4.49 -13.43 17.42
C ASN A 295 -3.49 -12.32 17.02
N PRO A 296 -3.56 -11.10 17.60
CA PRO A 296 -2.63 -10.01 17.27
C PRO A 296 -1.15 -10.32 17.50
N ARG A 297 -0.81 -11.28 18.38
CA ARG A 297 0.56 -11.74 18.60
C ARG A 297 1.21 -12.27 17.31
N ILE A 298 0.43 -12.85 16.42
CA ILE A 298 0.90 -13.36 15.12
C ILE A 298 1.49 -12.21 14.30
N MET A 299 0.85 -11.04 14.30
CA MET A 299 1.37 -9.85 13.60
C MET A 299 2.63 -9.29 14.27
N SER A 300 2.75 -9.43 15.60
CA SER A 300 4.00 -9.07 16.29
C SER A 300 5.15 -10.01 15.90
N TYR A 301 4.90 -11.30 15.69
CA TYR A 301 5.92 -12.23 15.18
C TYR A 301 6.28 -11.91 13.72
N ALA A 302 5.31 -11.57 12.88
CA ALA A 302 5.58 -11.08 11.52
C ALA A 302 6.47 -9.84 11.54
N ALA A 303 6.18 -8.88 12.41
CA ALA A 303 6.94 -7.65 12.57
C ALA A 303 8.39 -7.89 13.05
N ILE A 304 8.57 -8.76 14.04
CA ILE A 304 9.91 -9.14 14.51
C ILE A 304 10.69 -9.83 13.38
N THR A 305 10.04 -10.71 12.62
CA THR A 305 10.67 -11.37 11.47
C THR A 305 11.09 -10.35 10.41
N ALA A 306 10.25 -9.35 10.11
CA ALA A 306 10.60 -8.27 9.18
C ALA A 306 11.83 -7.48 9.65
N ILE A 307 11.90 -7.15 10.96
CA ILE A 307 13.07 -6.49 11.55
C ILE A 307 14.33 -7.37 11.39
N ILE A 308 14.25 -8.66 11.69
CA ILE A 308 15.40 -9.57 11.56
C ILE A 308 15.86 -9.64 10.09
N LEU A 309 14.93 -9.77 9.15
CA LEU A 309 15.25 -9.84 7.72
C LEU A 309 15.81 -8.52 7.17
N ALA A 310 15.47 -7.38 7.77
CA ALA A 310 16.02 -6.08 7.39
C ALA A 310 17.56 -6.02 7.53
N PHE A 311 18.14 -6.79 8.44
CA PHE A 311 19.59 -6.86 8.62
C PHE A 311 20.28 -7.89 7.71
N SER A 312 19.55 -8.61 6.86
CA SER A 312 20.13 -9.57 5.92
C SER A 312 20.61 -8.86 4.65
N GLY A 313 21.92 -8.66 4.52
CA GLY A 313 22.51 -8.05 3.32
C GLY A 313 22.30 -8.91 2.08
N LYS A 314 22.36 -10.25 2.20
CA LYS A 314 22.04 -11.17 1.09
C LYS A 314 20.63 -10.99 0.58
N LEU A 315 19.64 -10.87 1.48
CA LEU A 315 18.25 -10.65 1.11
C LEU A 315 18.07 -9.27 0.46
N ALA A 316 18.66 -8.22 1.06
CA ALA A 316 18.59 -6.87 0.50
C ALA A 316 19.18 -6.82 -0.92
N ALA A 317 20.36 -7.43 -1.12
CA ALA A 317 20.99 -7.52 -2.44
C ALA A 317 20.14 -8.33 -3.43
N PHE A 318 19.56 -9.45 -3.01
CA PHE A 318 18.69 -10.27 -3.84
C PHE A 318 17.46 -9.48 -4.31
N LEU A 319 16.81 -8.76 -3.39
CA LEU A 319 15.63 -7.95 -3.70
C LEU A 319 15.99 -6.76 -4.60
N SER A 320 17.05 -6.02 -4.28
CA SER A 320 17.47 -4.83 -5.07
C SER A 320 17.92 -5.17 -6.48
N ASN A 321 18.34 -6.42 -6.75
CA ASN A 321 18.75 -6.89 -8.06
C ASN A 321 17.65 -7.71 -8.78
N MET A 322 16.40 -7.61 -8.32
CA MET A 322 15.29 -8.28 -8.98
C MET A 322 15.07 -7.71 -10.38
N PRO A 323 15.07 -8.56 -11.43
CA PRO A 323 14.77 -8.10 -12.78
C PRO A 323 13.40 -7.41 -12.86
N THR A 324 13.36 -6.20 -13.44
CA THR A 324 12.14 -5.40 -13.54
C THR A 324 10.96 -6.12 -14.23
N PRO A 325 11.15 -7.00 -15.21
CA PRO A 325 10.05 -7.75 -15.81
C PRO A 325 9.28 -8.62 -14.81
N ILE A 326 9.98 -9.25 -13.85
CA ILE A 326 9.32 -10.06 -12.80
C ILE A 326 8.37 -9.16 -11.98
N MET A 327 8.87 -8.00 -11.57
CA MET A 327 8.07 -7.01 -10.83
C MET A 327 6.87 -6.57 -11.67
N GLY A 328 7.09 -6.20 -12.94
CA GLY A 328 6.04 -5.79 -13.85
C GLY A 328 4.91 -6.82 -13.95
N GLY A 329 5.26 -8.10 -14.15
CA GLY A 329 4.27 -9.19 -14.22
C GLY A 329 3.41 -9.30 -12.96
N ILE A 330 4.02 -9.24 -11.77
CA ILE A 330 3.30 -9.29 -10.50
C ILE A 330 2.45 -8.04 -10.27
N MET A 331 2.99 -6.87 -10.60
CA MET A 331 2.32 -5.58 -10.42
C MET A 331 1.05 -5.46 -11.27
N LEU A 332 1.02 -6.05 -12.47
CA LEU A 332 -0.21 -6.11 -13.30
C LEU A 332 -1.38 -6.70 -12.50
N LEU A 333 -1.13 -7.79 -11.76
CA LEU A 333 -2.15 -8.40 -10.92
C LEU A 333 -2.47 -7.57 -9.68
N LEU A 334 -1.45 -7.07 -8.99
CA LEU A 334 -1.64 -6.33 -7.73
C LEU A 334 -2.39 -5.02 -7.96
N PHE A 335 -1.96 -4.21 -8.92
CA PHE A 335 -2.64 -2.93 -9.21
C PHE A 335 -4.04 -3.13 -9.79
N GLY A 336 -4.19 -4.14 -10.66
CA GLY A 336 -5.51 -4.56 -11.12
C GLY A 336 -6.43 -4.99 -9.97
N SER A 337 -5.90 -5.71 -8.98
CA SER A 337 -6.65 -6.13 -7.79
C SER A 337 -7.07 -4.95 -6.93
N ILE A 338 -6.19 -3.95 -6.73
CA ILE A 338 -6.53 -2.71 -5.99
C ILE A 338 -7.67 -1.98 -6.70
N ALA A 339 -7.56 -1.79 -8.02
CA ALA A 339 -8.64 -1.17 -8.79
C ALA A 339 -9.96 -1.94 -8.71
N ALA A 340 -9.90 -3.27 -8.77
CA ALA A 340 -11.07 -4.14 -8.63
C ALA A 340 -11.68 -4.08 -7.21
N MET A 341 -10.87 -3.94 -6.15
CA MET A 341 -11.38 -3.73 -4.79
C MET A 341 -12.09 -2.39 -4.67
N GLY A 342 -11.54 -1.31 -5.25
CA GLY A 342 -12.24 -0.03 -5.33
C GLY A 342 -13.60 -0.17 -6.03
N ALA A 343 -13.63 -0.79 -7.21
CA ALA A 343 -14.88 -1.03 -7.95
C ALA A 343 -15.89 -1.87 -7.14
N ARG A 344 -15.41 -2.89 -6.41
CA ARG A 344 -16.25 -3.71 -5.55
C ARG A 344 -16.87 -2.92 -4.39
N SER A 345 -16.18 -1.89 -3.88
CA SER A 345 -16.71 -1.02 -2.84
C SER A 345 -17.94 -0.23 -3.29
N LEU A 346 -18.11 0.00 -4.61
CA LEU A 346 -19.32 0.61 -5.17
C LEU A 346 -20.54 -0.32 -5.13
N LEU A 347 -20.36 -1.61 -4.90
CA LEU A 347 -21.45 -2.57 -4.74
C LEU A 347 -21.99 -2.63 -3.29
N ALA A 348 -21.43 -1.85 -2.38
CA ALA A 348 -21.91 -1.79 -1.00
C ALA A 348 -23.37 -1.28 -0.96
N PRO A 349 -24.22 -1.81 -0.06
CA PRO A 349 -25.65 -1.45 -0.01
C PRO A 349 -25.92 0.05 0.20
N ASN A 350 -24.99 0.75 0.86
CA ASN A 350 -25.04 2.19 1.13
C ASN A 350 -24.39 3.05 0.02
N ALA A 351 -23.88 2.44 -1.06
CA ALA A 351 -23.36 3.15 -2.21
C ALA A 351 -24.49 3.35 -3.24
N ASN A 352 -25.17 4.49 -3.20
CA ASN A 352 -26.16 4.84 -4.20
C ASN A 352 -25.49 5.27 -5.52
N VAL A 353 -24.94 4.30 -6.27
CA VAL A 353 -24.20 4.56 -7.53
C VAL A 353 -25.10 4.98 -8.69
N ARG A 354 -26.42 4.84 -8.56
CA ARG A 354 -27.38 5.16 -9.65
C ARG A 354 -27.74 6.64 -9.70
N SER A 355 -27.51 7.39 -8.63
CA SER A 355 -27.80 8.82 -8.63
C SER A 355 -26.84 9.59 -9.54
N GLU A 356 -27.33 10.60 -10.24
CA GLU A 356 -26.51 11.49 -11.09
C GLU A 356 -25.34 12.10 -10.29
N ARG A 357 -25.61 12.49 -9.03
CA ARG A 357 -24.59 12.97 -8.10
C ARG A 357 -23.44 11.98 -7.93
N SER A 358 -23.75 10.71 -7.71
CA SER A 358 -22.72 9.67 -7.53
C SER A 358 -21.92 9.45 -8.80
N VAL A 359 -22.57 9.44 -9.95
CA VAL A 359 -21.92 9.31 -11.25
C VAL A 359 -20.95 10.47 -11.49
N ILE A 360 -21.35 11.71 -11.17
CA ILE A 360 -20.49 12.89 -11.30
C ILE A 360 -19.26 12.77 -10.39
N ILE A 361 -19.44 12.43 -9.11
CA ILE A 361 -18.33 12.29 -8.16
C ILE A 361 -17.34 11.22 -8.66
N ILE A 362 -17.84 10.05 -9.04
CA ILE A 362 -17.00 8.94 -9.52
C ILE A 362 -16.26 9.34 -10.80
N ALA A 363 -16.97 9.87 -11.80
CA ALA A 363 -16.41 10.21 -13.09
C ALA A 363 -15.32 11.27 -12.98
N VAL A 364 -15.59 12.37 -12.28
CA VAL A 364 -14.63 13.46 -12.12
C VAL A 364 -13.39 12.98 -11.33
N THR A 365 -13.59 12.23 -10.24
CA THR A 365 -12.48 11.68 -9.45
C THR A 365 -11.56 10.80 -10.27
N LEU A 366 -12.13 9.88 -11.07
CA LEU A 366 -11.37 8.99 -11.95
C LEU A 366 -10.60 9.76 -13.02
N VAL A 367 -11.26 10.68 -13.72
CA VAL A 367 -10.62 11.44 -14.81
C VAL A 367 -9.52 12.35 -14.29
N VAL A 368 -9.74 13.04 -13.17
CA VAL A 368 -8.70 13.88 -12.55
C VAL A 368 -7.49 13.05 -12.11
N GLY A 369 -7.74 11.91 -11.44
CA GLY A 369 -6.67 11.08 -10.91
C GLY A 369 -5.85 10.37 -12.01
N LEU A 370 -6.52 9.86 -13.05
CA LEU A 370 -5.88 9.12 -14.14
C LEU A 370 -5.37 10.04 -15.26
N GLY A 371 -5.97 11.21 -15.43
CA GLY A 371 -5.59 12.18 -16.44
C GLY A 371 -4.35 13.02 -16.06
N HIS A 372 -3.73 12.74 -14.91
CA HIS A 372 -2.58 13.49 -14.40
C HIS A 372 -2.80 15.01 -14.36
N LEU A 373 -4.06 15.42 -14.06
CA LEU A 373 -4.37 16.83 -13.87
C LEU A 373 -3.53 17.35 -12.69
N SER A 374 -2.85 18.47 -12.92
CA SER A 374 -2.09 19.16 -11.90
C SER A 374 -2.59 20.59 -11.73
N VAL A 375 -2.69 21.02 -10.48
CA VAL A 375 -3.04 22.40 -10.10
C VAL A 375 -1.88 22.95 -9.30
N ASP A 376 -1.27 24.01 -9.83
CA ASP A 376 -0.19 24.72 -9.16
C ASP A 376 -0.76 25.94 -8.46
N LEU A 377 -0.65 25.97 -7.13
CA LEU A 377 -1.10 27.08 -6.27
C LEU A 377 0.10 27.90 -5.75
N GLY A 378 1.24 27.83 -6.42
CA GLY A 378 2.48 28.50 -6.05
C GLY A 378 3.30 27.65 -5.07
N LEU A 379 2.95 27.65 -3.79
CA LEU A 379 3.65 26.83 -2.78
C LEU A 379 3.19 25.37 -2.74
N VAL A 380 2.02 25.08 -3.30
CA VAL A 380 1.39 23.75 -3.26
C VAL A 380 1.09 23.30 -4.68
N ARG A 381 1.68 22.18 -5.09
CA ARG A 381 1.30 21.47 -6.31
C ARG A 381 0.45 20.26 -5.96
N LEU A 382 -0.79 20.27 -6.44
CA LEU A 382 -1.73 19.16 -6.27
C LEU A 382 -1.82 18.41 -7.59
N GLU A 383 -1.59 17.09 -7.56
CA GLU A 383 -1.71 16.25 -8.75
C GLU A 383 -2.13 14.81 -8.41
N GLY A 384 -2.60 14.09 -9.44
CA GLY A 384 -2.86 12.66 -9.38
C GLY A 384 -3.79 12.25 -8.23
N ILE A 385 -3.34 11.29 -7.42
CA ILE A 385 -4.12 10.66 -6.33
C ILE A 385 -4.53 11.69 -5.28
N GLY A 386 -3.63 12.60 -4.88
CA GLY A 386 -3.90 13.62 -3.86
C GLY A 386 -4.99 14.59 -4.31
N LEU A 387 -4.87 15.11 -5.54
CA LEU A 387 -5.87 16.02 -6.11
C LEU A 387 -7.22 15.33 -6.29
N SER A 388 -7.24 14.08 -6.77
CA SER A 388 -8.47 13.33 -6.96
C SER A 388 -9.21 13.08 -5.64
N ALA A 389 -8.50 12.76 -4.56
CA ALA A 389 -9.09 12.57 -3.25
C ALA A 389 -9.73 13.87 -2.71
N ILE A 390 -9.03 15.00 -2.84
CA ILE A 390 -9.56 16.32 -2.44
C ILE A 390 -10.82 16.65 -3.25
N ILE A 391 -10.79 16.49 -4.56
CA ILE A 391 -11.94 16.77 -5.43
C ILE A 391 -13.12 15.88 -5.10
N ALA A 392 -12.90 14.59 -4.87
CA ALA A 392 -13.95 13.66 -4.46
C ALA A 392 -14.66 14.13 -3.17
N ILE A 393 -13.89 14.56 -2.17
CA ILE A 393 -14.40 15.08 -0.91
C ILE A 393 -15.18 16.39 -1.14
N ILE A 394 -14.61 17.33 -1.89
CA ILE A 394 -15.26 18.63 -2.18
C ILE A 394 -16.59 18.40 -2.90
N LEU A 395 -16.61 17.61 -3.95
CA LEU A 395 -17.83 17.29 -4.68
C LEU A 395 -18.88 16.62 -3.79
N ASN A 396 -18.45 15.72 -2.89
CA ASN A 396 -19.35 15.08 -1.94
C ASN A 396 -19.97 16.08 -0.95
N LEU A 397 -19.27 17.14 -0.57
CA LEU A 397 -19.76 18.16 0.37
C LEU A 397 -20.63 19.22 -0.31
N VAL A 398 -20.32 19.56 -1.58
CA VAL A 398 -20.94 20.69 -2.29
C VAL A 398 -22.17 20.26 -3.12
N LEU A 399 -22.13 19.07 -3.73
CA LEU A 399 -23.25 18.62 -4.56
C LEU A 399 -24.48 18.29 -3.71
N PRO A 400 -25.69 18.66 -4.18
CA PRO A 400 -26.94 18.42 -3.45
C PRO A 400 -27.12 16.92 -3.18
N GLN A 401 -27.63 16.60 -2.01
CA GLN A 401 -28.00 15.22 -1.69
C GLN A 401 -29.18 14.81 -2.59
N PRO A 402 -29.24 13.58 -3.08
CA PRO A 402 -30.44 13.10 -3.77
C PRO A 402 -31.63 13.30 -2.83
N GLU A 403 -32.72 13.86 -3.34
CA GLU A 403 -33.97 13.81 -2.62
C GLU A 403 -34.28 12.31 -2.35
N ASP A 404 -34.55 11.97 -1.10
CA ASP A 404 -35.10 10.65 -0.79
C ASP A 404 -36.44 10.61 -1.54
N ASP A 405 -36.48 9.90 -2.68
CA ASP A 405 -37.75 9.51 -3.31
C ASP A 405 -38.47 8.56 -2.35
N GLY A 406 -38.89 9.12 -1.22
CA GLY A 406 -39.86 8.50 -0.34
C GLY A 406 -41.18 8.39 -1.09
N ASN A 407 -41.50 7.20 -1.55
CA ASN A 407 -42.68 6.77 -2.29
C ASN A 407 -42.56 6.80 -3.81
N ALA A 408 -42.04 5.73 -4.37
CA ALA A 408 -42.64 5.14 -5.53
C ALA A 408 -43.13 3.74 -5.13
N ASN A 409 -44.46 3.64 -5.01
CA ASN A 409 -45.26 2.45 -4.72
C ASN A 409 -44.88 1.22 -5.56
#